data_76651ac97788f3190a794de57161d46f
#
_entry.id   76651ac97788f3190a794de57161d46f
#
_cell.length_a   1.000
_cell.length_b   1.000
_cell.length_c   1.000
_cell.angle_alpha   90.00
_cell.angle_beta   90.00
_cell.angle_gamma   90.00
#
_symmetry.space_group_name_H-M   'P 1'
#
loop_
_entity.id
_entity.type
_entity.pdbx_description
1 polymer ?
#
loop_
_entity_poly.entity_id
_entity_poly.type
_entity_poly.pdbx_seq_one_letter_code
_entity_poly.pdbx_strand_id
1 'polypeptide(L)'
;PQNGYLIRKRVSRKTNVKENNYQYRPGIVYRLGEAFLNYAEALNEYKDERTVREEALNYVNKIRTRAGIRTYTFGNSDAQNIHVDDNQETVRKIIRAERRVELCGEGVRYDDLRRWKEAEKKLNGDMYGMNYSGKDAEAFYVRTPYQKRVYNPAYYWFPIHQSEMDKNENLRQLPFWR
;
A
#
# COMPACT_ATOMS: atom_id res chain seq x y z
N PRO A 1 4.45 16.64 11.72
CA PRO A 1 3.80 16.17 10.49
C PRO A 1 2.44 16.84 10.34
N GLN A 2 2.10 17.31 9.13
CA GLN A 2 0.89 18.08 8.85
C GLN A 2 -0.42 17.30 9.07
N ASN A 3 -0.34 15.97 9.12
CA ASN A 3 -1.49 15.10 9.34
C ASN A 3 -1.63 14.59 10.78
N GLY A 4 -0.76 15.01 11.69
CA GLY A 4 -0.75 14.58 13.10
C GLY A 4 -0.25 13.16 13.36
N TYR A 5 0.09 12.37 12.33
CA TYR A 5 0.56 10.98 12.47
C TYR A 5 2.08 10.86 12.26
N LEU A 6 2.69 9.97 13.05
CA LEU A 6 4.10 9.62 12.94
C LEU A 6 4.24 8.16 12.50
N ILE A 7 5.12 7.91 11.51
CA ILE A 7 5.44 6.55 11.09
C ILE A 7 6.53 5.99 12.00
N ARG A 8 6.17 4.99 12.81
CA ARG A 8 7.11 4.28 13.70
C ARG A 8 7.81 3.09 13.04
N LYS A 9 7.37 2.69 11.87
CA LYS A 9 7.95 1.57 11.14
C LYS A 9 9.46 1.75 10.97
N ARG A 10 10.25 0.71 11.25
CA ARG A 10 11.72 0.69 11.19
C ARG A 10 12.42 1.60 12.21
N VAL A 11 11.72 2.13 13.19
CA VAL A 11 12.35 2.87 14.29
C VAL A 11 12.64 1.92 15.43
N SER A 12 13.91 1.78 15.81
CA SER A 12 14.30 0.97 16.97
C SER A 12 13.71 1.53 18.27
N ARG A 13 13.21 0.65 19.13
CA ARG A 13 12.76 1.04 20.47
C ARG A 13 13.91 1.55 21.36
N LYS A 14 15.16 1.21 21.02
CA LYS A 14 16.37 1.64 21.73
C LYS A 14 16.82 3.04 21.32
N THR A 15 16.25 3.64 20.26
CA THR A 15 16.54 5.02 19.88
C THR A 15 15.98 5.97 20.91
N ASN A 16 16.85 6.76 21.55
CA ASN A 16 16.48 7.83 22.48
C ASN A 16 17.11 9.15 22.02
N VAL A 17 16.30 9.99 21.39
CA VAL A 17 16.74 11.28 20.84
C VAL A 17 17.21 12.24 21.94
N LYS A 18 16.61 12.18 23.14
CA LYS A 18 16.95 13.05 24.26
C LYS A 18 18.37 12.77 24.81
N GLU A 19 18.80 11.52 24.71
CA GLU A 19 20.13 11.07 25.14
C GLU A 19 21.13 10.99 23.98
N ASN A 20 20.77 11.52 22.81
CA ASN A 20 21.58 11.44 21.59
C ASN A 20 21.97 9.99 21.20
N ASN A 21 21.15 9.02 21.58
CA ASN A 21 21.35 7.60 21.28
C ASN A 21 20.51 7.22 20.03
N TYR A 22 21.17 7.15 18.88
CA TYR A 22 20.55 6.80 17.61
C TYR A 22 20.92 5.38 17.21
N GLN A 23 19.91 4.56 16.91
CA GLN A 23 20.13 3.23 16.39
C GLN A 23 20.12 3.25 14.86
N TYR A 24 20.99 2.45 14.27
CA TYR A 24 21.06 2.27 12.82
C TYR A 24 19.72 1.79 12.24
N ARG A 25 19.31 2.37 11.13
CA ARG A 25 18.11 1.98 10.37
C ARG A 25 18.54 1.38 9.04
N PRO A 26 18.46 0.04 8.87
CA PRO A 26 18.75 -0.57 7.59
C PRO A 26 17.70 -0.15 6.56
N GLY A 27 18.16 0.20 5.36
CA GLY A 27 17.29 0.36 4.19
C GLY A 27 16.82 -1.01 3.72
N ILE A 28 15.51 -1.22 3.64
CA ILE A 28 14.95 -2.45 3.06
C ILE A 28 14.72 -2.17 1.58
N VAL A 29 15.41 -2.91 0.72
CA VAL A 29 15.23 -2.86 -0.73
C VAL A 29 14.08 -3.79 -1.13
N TYR A 30 14.08 -5.02 -0.58
CA TYR A 30 13.09 -6.05 -0.82
C TYR A 30 13.00 -6.99 0.38
N ARG A 31 11.83 -7.56 0.64
CA ARG A 31 11.64 -8.45 1.78
C ARG A 31 10.60 -9.54 1.53
N LEU A 32 10.69 -10.62 2.29
CA LEU A 32 9.87 -11.82 2.13
C LEU A 32 8.35 -11.53 2.21
N GLY A 33 7.92 -10.58 3.05
CA GLY A 33 6.50 -10.18 3.11
C GLY A 33 5.97 -9.62 1.79
N GLU A 34 6.79 -8.87 1.06
CA GLU A 34 6.44 -8.40 -0.27
C GLU A 34 6.41 -9.55 -1.29
N ALA A 35 7.39 -10.47 -1.22
CA ALA A 35 7.42 -11.66 -2.07
C ALA A 35 6.16 -12.52 -1.89
N PHE A 36 5.72 -12.74 -0.64
CA PHE A 36 4.49 -13.48 -0.36
C PHE A 36 3.25 -12.81 -0.97
N LEU A 37 3.15 -11.49 -0.88
CA LEU A 37 2.03 -10.75 -1.45
C LEU A 37 2.07 -10.69 -2.97
N ASN A 38 3.26 -10.59 -3.57
CA ASN A 38 3.43 -10.68 -5.02
C ASN A 38 3.00 -12.05 -5.54
N TYR A 39 3.41 -13.12 -4.85
CA TYR A 39 3.05 -14.47 -5.24
C TYR A 39 1.55 -14.75 -5.04
N ALA A 40 0.96 -14.33 -3.91
CA ALA A 40 -0.47 -14.44 -3.66
C ALA A 40 -1.30 -13.72 -4.73
N GLU A 41 -0.88 -12.53 -5.13
CA GLU A 41 -1.55 -11.78 -6.20
C GLU A 41 -1.43 -12.52 -7.54
N ALA A 42 -0.23 -12.97 -7.89
CA ALA A 42 0.01 -13.70 -9.14
C ALA A 42 -0.83 -14.99 -9.22
N LEU A 43 -0.92 -15.75 -8.14
CA LEU A 43 -1.77 -16.95 -8.06
C LEU A 43 -3.23 -16.61 -8.31
N ASN A 44 -3.77 -15.63 -7.58
CA ASN A 44 -5.17 -15.26 -7.68
C ASN A 44 -5.55 -14.73 -9.07
N GLU A 45 -4.63 -14.06 -9.77
CA GLU A 45 -4.87 -13.55 -11.13
C GLU A 45 -4.57 -14.60 -12.23
N TYR A 46 -3.77 -15.63 -11.89
CA TYR A 46 -3.41 -16.68 -12.87
C TYR A 46 -4.59 -17.59 -13.20
N LYS A 47 -5.35 -18.03 -12.18
CA LYS A 47 -6.41 -19.02 -12.38
C LYS A 47 -7.52 -18.89 -11.35
N ASP A 48 -8.76 -18.85 -11.83
CA ASP A 48 -9.95 -18.78 -10.98
C ASP A 48 -10.38 -20.17 -10.51
N GLU A 49 -9.55 -20.82 -9.70
CA GLU A 49 -9.82 -22.10 -9.07
C GLU A 49 -9.69 -22.01 -7.55
N ARG A 50 -10.53 -22.76 -6.83
CA ARG A 50 -10.56 -22.77 -5.37
C ARG A 50 -9.19 -23.12 -4.76
N THR A 51 -8.54 -24.16 -5.23
CA THR A 51 -7.23 -24.61 -4.73
C THR A 51 -6.15 -23.54 -4.89
N VAL A 52 -6.18 -22.79 -5.99
CA VAL A 52 -5.25 -21.70 -6.26
C VAL A 52 -5.55 -20.50 -5.35
N ARG A 53 -6.83 -20.19 -5.10
CA ARG A 53 -7.22 -19.13 -4.16
C ARG A 53 -6.89 -19.51 -2.71
N GLU A 54 -7.02 -20.78 -2.32
CA GLU A 54 -6.59 -21.27 -1.00
C GLU A 54 -5.08 -21.09 -0.82
N GLU A 55 -4.29 -21.42 -1.83
CA GLU A 55 -2.84 -21.20 -1.80
C GLU A 55 -2.51 -19.71 -1.70
N ALA A 56 -3.17 -18.86 -2.46
CA ALA A 56 -3.00 -17.40 -2.38
C ALA A 56 -3.29 -16.88 -0.95
N LEU A 57 -4.40 -17.31 -0.34
CA LEU A 57 -4.72 -16.97 1.05
C LEU A 57 -3.69 -17.49 2.05
N ASN A 58 -3.10 -18.65 1.82
CA ASN A 58 -2.05 -19.19 2.69
C ASN A 58 -0.85 -18.26 2.76
N TYR A 59 -0.44 -17.65 1.67
CA TYR A 59 0.66 -16.66 1.67
C TYR A 59 0.28 -15.35 2.39
N VAL A 60 -0.95 -14.89 2.23
CA VAL A 60 -1.48 -13.77 3.03
C VAL A 60 -1.49 -14.14 4.52
N ASN A 61 -1.95 -15.33 4.86
CA ASN A 61 -2.05 -15.83 6.23
C ASN A 61 -0.70 -15.97 6.92
N LYS A 62 0.40 -16.28 6.21
CA LYS A 62 1.75 -16.25 6.77
C LYS A 62 2.11 -14.87 7.34
N ILE A 63 1.69 -13.80 6.68
CA ILE A 63 1.89 -12.43 7.16
C ILE A 63 1.04 -12.16 8.40
N ARG A 64 -0.24 -12.54 8.36
CA ARG A 64 -1.19 -12.35 9.45
C ARG A 64 -0.80 -13.13 10.70
N THR A 65 -0.38 -14.37 10.54
CA THR A 65 0.15 -15.20 11.66
C THR A 65 1.38 -14.56 12.30
N ARG A 66 2.33 -14.06 11.50
CA ARG A 66 3.49 -13.32 12.02
C ARG A 66 3.07 -12.06 12.78
N ALA A 67 2.01 -11.38 12.33
CA ALA A 67 1.48 -10.17 12.96
C ALA A 67 0.62 -10.48 14.21
N GLY A 68 0.33 -11.75 14.51
CA GLY A 68 -0.50 -12.15 15.64
C GLY A 68 -1.98 -11.80 15.48
N ILE A 69 -2.48 -11.73 14.24
CA ILE A 69 -3.88 -11.40 13.93
C ILE A 69 -4.57 -12.59 13.24
N ARG A 70 -5.90 -12.65 13.35
CA ARG A 70 -6.70 -13.74 12.77
C ARG A 70 -6.43 -13.93 11.29
N THR A 71 -6.36 -15.16 10.84
CA THR A 71 -6.16 -15.55 9.44
C THR A 71 -7.47 -15.57 8.67
N TYR A 72 -7.41 -15.71 7.34
CA TYR A 72 -8.59 -15.87 6.49
C TYR A 72 -8.82 -17.33 6.14
N THR A 73 -10.09 -17.73 6.02
CA THR A 73 -10.50 -19.09 5.63
C THR A 73 -11.76 -19.05 4.78
N PHE A 74 -11.91 -20.02 3.88
CA PHE A 74 -13.20 -20.30 3.20
C PHE A 74 -14.15 -21.14 4.05
N GLY A 75 -13.66 -21.67 5.18
CA GLY A 75 -14.49 -22.30 6.20
C GLY A 75 -15.17 -21.29 7.14
N ASN A 76 -15.78 -21.80 8.20
CA ASN A 76 -16.47 -20.94 9.17
C ASN A 76 -15.50 -20.04 9.95
N SER A 77 -15.98 -18.88 10.38
CA SER A 77 -15.25 -18.03 11.31
C SER A 77 -15.16 -18.65 12.70
N ASP A 78 -14.01 -18.45 13.34
CA ASP A 78 -13.75 -18.85 14.72
C ASP A 78 -12.87 -17.82 15.45
N ALA A 79 -12.29 -18.18 16.57
CA ALA A 79 -11.41 -17.27 17.34
C ALA A 79 -10.11 -16.92 16.58
N GLN A 80 -9.62 -17.80 15.69
CA GLN A 80 -8.38 -17.67 14.94
C GLN A 80 -8.59 -17.24 13.49
N ASN A 81 -9.78 -17.54 12.92
CA ASN A 81 -10.04 -17.39 11.50
C ASN A 81 -11.20 -16.44 11.20
N ILE A 82 -11.12 -15.76 10.08
CA ILE A 82 -12.17 -14.91 9.52
C ILE A 82 -12.67 -15.59 8.25
N HIS A 83 -13.97 -15.89 8.20
CA HIS A 83 -14.59 -16.38 6.98
C HIS A 83 -14.51 -15.34 5.86
N VAL A 84 -14.21 -15.79 4.66
CA VAL A 84 -14.23 -14.99 3.43
C VAL A 84 -14.89 -15.81 2.31
N ASP A 85 -15.57 -15.11 1.42
CA ASP A 85 -16.22 -15.76 0.28
C ASP A 85 -15.19 -16.35 -0.69
N ASP A 86 -15.44 -17.56 -1.15
CA ASP A 86 -14.60 -18.25 -2.11
C ASP A 86 -14.85 -17.73 -3.54
N ASN A 87 -14.34 -16.54 -3.83
CA ASN A 87 -14.33 -15.97 -5.17
C ASN A 87 -13.08 -15.11 -5.40
N GLN A 88 -12.66 -15.04 -6.66
CA GLN A 88 -11.43 -14.35 -7.06
C GLN A 88 -11.43 -12.86 -6.67
N GLU A 89 -12.57 -12.18 -6.80
CA GLU A 89 -12.68 -10.75 -6.50
C GLU A 89 -12.53 -10.46 -5.00
N THR A 90 -13.09 -11.32 -4.13
CA THR A 90 -12.93 -11.19 -2.68
C THR A 90 -11.48 -11.40 -2.28
N VAL A 91 -10.83 -12.45 -2.80
CA VAL A 91 -9.41 -12.72 -2.52
C VAL A 91 -8.52 -11.59 -3.06
N ARG A 92 -8.81 -11.06 -4.24
CA ARG A 92 -8.13 -9.86 -4.79
C ARG A 92 -8.22 -8.67 -3.86
N LYS A 93 -9.40 -8.36 -3.34
CA LYS A 93 -9.59 -7.26 -2.38
C LYS A 93 -8.80 -7.47 -1.10
N ILE A 94 -8.78 -8.68 -0.58
CA ILE A 94 -8.01 -9.06 0.61
C ILE A 94 -6.52 -8.86 0.36
N ILE A 95 -5.97 -9.39 -0.72
CA ILE A 95 -4.55 -9.25 -1.07
C ILE A 95 -4.17 -7.78 -1.19
N ARG A 96 -4.97 -6.97 -1.91
CA ARG A 96 -4.73 -5.53 -2.07
C ARG A 96 -4.82 -4.76 -0.76
N ALA A 97 -5.72 -5.14 0.13
CA ALA A 97 -5.83 -4.55 1.47
C ALA A 97 -4.62 -4.91 2.34
N GLU A 98 -4.19 -6.17 2.34
CA GLU A 98 -3.02 -6.62 3.09
C GLU A 98 -1.73 -5.97 2.58
N ARG A 99 -1.56 -5.83 1.25
CA ARG A 99 -0.44 -5.08 0.66
C ARG A 99 -0.40 -3.64 1.17
N ARG A 100 -1.54 -2.98 1.22
CA ARG A 100 -1.62 -1.59 1.70
C ARG A 100 -1.16 -1.44 3.14
N VAL A 101 -1.50 -2.39 4.00
CA VAL A 101 -1.16 -2.37 5.43
C VAL A 101 0.28 -2.83 5.64
N GLU A 102 0.62 -3.99 5.11
CA GLU A 102 1.92 -4.62 5.31
C GLU A 102 3.07 -3.79 4.72
N LEU A 103 2.88 -3.21 3.54
CA LEU A 103 3.92 -2.43 2.84
C LEU A 103 3.77 -0.92 3.04
N CYS A 104 2.99 -0.50 4.06
CA CYS A 104 2.83 0.91 4.39
C CYS A 104 4.20 1.56 4.70
N GLY A 105 4.49 2.70 4.06
CA GLY A 105 5.76 3.42 4.22
C GLY A 105 6.95 2.80 3.50
N GLU A 106 6.73 1.85 2.57
CA GLU A 106 7.78 1.21 1.77
C GLU A 106 7.83 1.66 0.29
N GLY A 107 7.01 2.64 -0.07
CA GLY A 107 7.05 3.26 -1.40
C GLY A 107 6.18 2.58 -2.47
N VAL A 108 5.75 1.33 -2.26
CA VAL A 108 5.10 0.51 -3.29
C VAL A 108 3.65 0.92 -3.63
N ARG A 109 2.96 1.64 -2.75
CA ARG A 109 1.51 1.92 -2.89
C ARG A 109 1.15 2.68 -4.15
N TYR A 110 1.96 3.64 -4.55
CA TYR A 110 1.70 4.44 -5.75
C TYR A 110 1.74 3.59 -7.02
N ASP A 111 2.73 2.73 -7.13
CA ASP A 111 2.88 1.83 -8.28
C ASP A 111 1.81 0.74 -8.29
N ASP A 112 1.44 0.20 -7.13
CA ASP A 112 0.31 -0.72 -6.99
C ASP A 112 -0.99 -0.10 -7.56
N LEU A 113 -1.33 1.11 -7.16
CA LEU A 113 -2.54 1.79 -7.65
C LEU A 113 -2.49 2.08 -9.15
N ARG A 114 -1.32 2.40 -9.69
CA ARG A 114 -1.13 2.61 -11.14
C ARG A 114 -1.32 1.33 -11.92
N ARG A 115 -0.64 0.24 -11.54
CA ARG A 115 -0.73 -1.04 -12.23
C ARG A 115 -2.13 -1.68 -12.14
N TRP A 116 -2.86 -1.45 -11.04
CA TRP A 116 -4.27 -1.88 -10.90
C TRP A 116 -5.26 -0.95 -11.60
N LYS A 117 -4.82 0.17 -12.18
CA LYS A 117 -5.68 1.22 -12.77
C LYS A 117 -6.68 1.81 -11.76
N GLU A 118 -6.31 1.86 -10.48
CA GLU A 118 -7.10 2.44 -9.40
C GLU A 118 -6.62 3.83 -8.97
N ALA A 119 -5.50 4.32 -9.52
CA ALA A 119 -4.86 5.54 -9.05
C ALA A 119 -5.77 6.76 -9.18
N GLU A 120 -6.46 6.92 -10.31
CA GLU A 120 -7.40 8.04 -10.52
C GLU A 120 -8.52 8.05 -9.48
N LYS A 121 -9.08 6.88 -9.15
CA LYS A 121 -10.15 6.73 -8.17
C LYS A 121 -9.67 6.93 -6.72
N LYS A 122 -8.46 6.51 -6.40
CA LYS A 122 -7.95 6.42 -5.02
C LYS A 122 -7.03 7.58 -4.61
N LEU A 123 -6.47 8.30 -5.59
CA LEU A 123 -5.52 9.38 -5.34
C LEU A 123 -6.12 10.77 -5.59
N ASN A 124 -7.37 10.87 -5.99
CA ASN A 124 -8.11 12.13 -6.06
C ASN A 124 -8.88 12.38 -4.76
N GLY A 125 -9.02 13.65 -4.40
CA GLY A 125 -9.82 14.11 -3.28
C GLY A 125 -9.02 14.53 -2.05
N ASP A 126 -9.73 14.78 -0.97
CA ASP A 126 -9.16 15.32 0.26
C ASP A 126 -8.43 14.24 1.06
N MET A 127 -7.26 14.61 1.57
CA MET A 127 -6.50 13.85 2.54
C MET A 127 -6.77 14.38 3.93
N TYR A 128 -7.10 13.48 4.85
CA TYR A 128 -7.48 13.82 6.20
C TYR A 128 -6.41 13.40 7.21
N GLY A 129 -6.29 14.20 8.24
CA GLY A 129 -5.45 13.94 9.40
C GLY A 129 -6.11 14.45 10.67
N MET A 130 -5.35 14.51 11.74
CA MET A 130 -5.72 15.20 12.96
C MET A 130 -5.53 16.71 12.80
N ASN A 131 -6.28 17.49 13.56
CA ASN A 131 -6.11 18.94 13.61
C ASN A 131 -4.88 19.29 14.46
N TYR A 132 -3.71 19.38 13.84
CA TYR A 132 -2.45 19.70 14.53
C TYR A 132 -2.40 21.12 15.11
N SER A 133 -3.34 21.99 14.73
CA SER A 133 -3.50 23.34 15.29
C SER A 133 -4.44 23.39 16.51
N GLY A 134 -5.05 22.26 16.87
CA GLY A 134 -5.89 22.14 18.06
C GLY A 134 -5.11 22.42 19.33
N LYS A 135 -5.67 23.26 20.22
CA LYS A 135 -5.00 23.70 21.45
C LYS A 135 -5.14 22.71 22.62
N ASP A 136 -6.09 21.81 22.53
CA ASP A 136 -6.37 20.75 23.48
C ASP A 136 -6.57 19.40 22.80
N ALA A 137 -6.72 18.33 23.58
CA ALA A 137 -6.86 16.98 23.06
C ALA A 137 -8.14 16.81 22.24
N GLU A 138 -9.25 17.43 22.65
CA GLU A 138 -10.52 17.33 21.95
C GLU A 138 -10.45 17.97 20.56
N ALA A 139 -9.93 19.18 20.49
CA ALA A 139 -9.72 19.88 19.22
C ALA A 139 -8.67 19.19 18.32
N PHE A 140 -7.62 18.58 18.90
CA PHE A 140 -6.59 17.88 18.16
C PHE A 140 -7.11 16.62 17.45
N TYR A 141 -8.00 15.85 18.08
CA TYR A 141 -8.52 14.61 17.49
C TYR A 141 -9.63 14.84 16.45
N VAL A 142 -9.98 16.08 16.14
CA VAL A 142 -10.94 16.39 15.07
C VAL A 142 -10.33 16.02 13.71
N ARG A 143 -11.03 15.16 12.94
CA ARG A 143 -10.63 14.79 11.59
C ARG A 143 -10.72 16.00 10.66
N THR A 144 -9.60 16.47 10.17
CA THR A 144 -9.47 17.72 9.39
C THR A 144 -8.80 17.46 8.04
N PRO A 145 -9.29 18.03 6.94
CA PRO A 145 -8.58 17.95 5.65
C PRO A 145 -7.29 18.78 5.74
N TYR A 146 -6.16 18.20 5.37
CA TYR A 146 -4.87 18.88 5.37
C TYR A 146 -4.27 19.06 3.98
N GLN A 147 -4.74 18.30 2.99
CA GLN A 147 -4.26 18.38 1.61
C GLN A 147 -5.33 17.88 0.65
N LYS A 148 -5.51 18.55 -0.48
CA LYS A 148 -6.28 18.04 -1.61
C LYS A 148 -5.33 17.43 -2.63
N ARG A 149 -5.59 16.20 -3.03
CA ARG A 149 -4.83 15.51 -4.08
C ARG A 149 -5.58 15.59 -5.40
N VAL A 150 -4.80 15.75 -6.46
CA VAL A 150 -5.26 15.68 -7.84
C VAL A 150 -4.40 14.68 -8.59
N TYR A 151 -5.00 13.65 -9.13
CA TYR A 151 -4.35 12.67 -10.00
C TYR A 151 -4.84 12.86 -11.43
N ASN A 152 -3.93 13.15 -12.34
CA ASN A 152 -4.25 13.28 -13.76
C ASN A 152 -4.04 11.92 -14.46
N PRO A 153 -4.93 11.48 -15.38
CA PRO A 153 -4.71 10.28 -16.19
C PRO A 153 -3.34 10.20 -16.88
N ALA A 154 -2.75 11.34 -17.21
CA ALA A 154 -1.38 11.40 -17.74
C ALA A 154 -0.35 10.71 -16.83
N TYR A 155 -0.56 10.69 -15.51
CA TYR A 155 0.37 10.12 -14.53
C TYR A 155 0.42 8.59 -14.52
N TYR A 156 -0.39 7.91 -15.29
CA TYR A 156 -0.20 6.48 -15.58
C TYR A 156 1.05 6.23 -16.44
N TRP A 157 1.51 7.24 -17.17
CA TRP A 157 2.65 7.17 -18.07
C TRP A 157 3.70 8.20 -17.63
N PHE A 158 4.97 7.85 -17.71
CA PHE A 158 6.04 8.85 -17.56
C PHE A 158 6.31 9.45 -18.93
N PRO A 159 6.43 10.79 -19.05
CA PRO A 159 6.75 11.41 -20.33
C PRO A 159 8.15 11.01 -20.81
N ILE A 160 8.31 10.90 -22.12
CA ILE A 160 9.64 10.82 -22.72
C ILE A 160 10.29 12.20 -22.59
N HIS A 161 11.54 12.25 -22.13
CA HIS A 161 12.25 13.51 -21.99
C HIS A 161 12.40 14.19 -23.34
N GLN A 162 12.22 15.51 -23.40
CA GLN A 162 12.25 16.26 -24.65
C GLN A 162 13.54 16.06 -25.42
N SER A 163 14.70 16.04 -24.74
CA SER A 163 15.99 15.81 -25.38
C SER A 163 16.13 14.46 -26.08
N GLU A 164 15.35 13.45 -25.68
CA GLU A 164 15.34 12.16 -26.37
C GLU A 164 14.44 12.20 -27.62
N MET A 165 13.36 12.94 -27.53
CA MET A 165 12.47 13.17 -28.68
C MET A 165 13.19 14.01 -29.76
N ASP A 166 13.97 15.00 -29.37
CA ASP A 166 14.75 15.84 -30.29
C ASP A 166 15.84 15.07 -31.03
N LYS A 167 16.33 13.96 -30.45
CA LYS A 167 17.32 13.07 -31.10
C LYS A 167 16.73 12.04 -32.05
N ASN A 168 15.45 11.74 -31.94
CA ASN A 168 14.83 10.68 -32.71
C ASN A 168 13.41 11.07 -33.16
N GLU A 169 13.29 11.49 -34.40
CA GLU A 169 12.03 11.93 -35.03
C GLU A 169 10.93 10.83 -35.07
N ASN A 170 11.31 9.56 -34.90
CA ASN A 170 10.34 8.48 -34.82
C ASN A 170 9.69 8.30 -33.44
N LEU A 171 10.20 8.96 -32.40
CA LEU A 171 9.60 8.94 -31.07
C LEU A 171 8.34 9.81 -31.07
N ARG A 172 7.30 9.25 -30.46
CA ARG A 172 6.08 10.01 -30.17
C ARG A 172 5.86 10.04 -28.68
N GLN A 173 5.46 11.21 -28.18
CA GLN A 173 5.16 11.38 -26.76
C GLN A 173 4.01 10.46 -26.33
N LEU A 174 4.07 10.02 -25.07
CA LEU A 174 3.04 9.16 -24.49
C LEU A 174 1.70 9.90 -24.34
N PRO A 175 0.56 9.15 -24.27
CA PRO A 175 -0.76 9.76 -24.18
C PRO A 175 -0.85 10.81 -23.05
N PHE A 176 -1.54 11.91 -23.31
CA PHE A 176 -1.78 13.05 -22.42
C PHE A 176 -0.56 13.93 -22.12
N TRP A 177 0.63 13.61 -22.64
CA TRP A 177 1.81 14.46 -22.61
C TRP A 177 2.01 15.09 -24.00
N ARG A 178 2.22 16.41 -24.03
CA ARG A 178 2.45 17.18 -25.25
C ARG A 178 3.73 18.01 -25.13
#